data_74358f19c6b35c182b112f84b38095cd
#
_entry.id   74358f19c6b35c182b112f84b38095cd
#
_cell.length_a   1.000
_cell.length_b   1.000
_cell.length_c   1.000
_cell.angle_alpha   90.00
_cell.angle_beta   90.00
_cell.angle_gamma   90.00
#
_symmetry.space_group_name_H-M   'P 1'
#
loop_
_entity.id
_entity.type
_entity.pdbx_description
1 polymer ?
#
loop_
_entity_poly.entity_id
_entity_poly.type
_entity_poly.pdbx_seq_one_letter_code
_entity_poly.pdbx_strand_id
1 'polypeptide(L)'
;MITIDECMSMSEKELNEFLDRDEKLLKESIINECVDRCLRKYLNENTKYSIPKFLYHATPSCYLSSIKKNGLGGKIPRKRFWDYDNTEYANIKKGCFLSTDEYVAESYLEASEKFEDFSEWYEERYDKELNIVVFKIPTSNLDLRLLKIDTNQLIDAETEPTYFYDGVIPYNQMSIIQLY
;
A
#
# COMPACT_ATOMS: atom_id res chain seq x y z
N MET A 1 -1.72 7.05 28.54
CA MET A 1 -2.98 7.26 29.30
C MET A 1 -2.54 7.91 30.60
N ILE A 2 -3.03 9.10 30.87
CA ILE A 2 -2.68 9.84 32.09
C ILE A 2 -3.52 9.31 33.24
N THR A 3 -2.97 9.21 34.43
CA THR A 3 -3.68 8.72 35.62
C THR A 3 -4.45 9.85 36.30
N ILE A 4 -5.43 9.52 37.15
CA ILE A 4 -6.19 10.52 37.92
C ILE A 4 -5.26 11.33 38.81
N ASP A 5 -4.26 10.69 39.43
CA ASP A 5 -3.31 11.34 40.32
C ASP A 5 -2.41 12.33 39.57
N GLU A 6 -2.02 11.99 38.31
CA GLU A 6 -1.28 12.91 37.45
C GLU A 6 -2.15 14.13 37.06
N CYS A 7 -3.43 13.93 36.71
CA CYS A 7 -4.35 15.03 36.47
C CYS A 7 -4.53 15.95 37.69
N MET A 8 -4.66 15.36 38.89
CA MET A 8 -4.82 16.11 40.14
C MET A 8 -3.59 16.93 40.54
N SER A 9 -2.41 16.60 40.00
CA SER A 9 -1.16 17.32 40.24
C SER A 9 -0.87 18.44 39.22
N MET A 10 -1.66 18.53 38.15
CA MET A 10 -1.48 19.56 37.13
C MET A 10 -1.99 20.92 37.59
N SER A 11 -1.35 21.97 37.12
CA SER A 11 -1.88 23.33 37.24
C SER A 11 -3.09 23.48 36.30
N GLU A 12 -3.96 24.43 36.60
CA GLU A 12 -5.13 24.75 35.77
C GLU A 12 -4.76 25.00 34.28
N LYS A 13 -3.63 25.65 34.04
CA LYS A 13 -3.11 25.90 32.69
C LYS A 13 -2.71 24.60 31.96
N GLU A 14 -1.96 23.72 32.64
CA GLU A 14 -1.54 22.45 32.08
C GLU A 14 -2.73 21.52 31.78
N LEU A 15 -3.72 21.54 32.68
CA LEU A 15 -4.94 20.76 32.48
C LEU A 15 -5.74 21.26 31.27
N ASN A 16 -5.88 22.57 31.08
CA ASN A 16 -6.56 23.13 29.92
C ASN A 16 -5.81 22.84 28.62
N GLU A 17 -4.48 22.97 28.58
CA GLU A 17 -3.65 22.61 27.42
C GLU A 17 -3.77 21.10 27.07
N PHE A 18 -3.89 20.25 28.07
CA PHE A 18 -4.12 18.82 27.88
C PHE A 18 -5.51 18.53 27.28
N LEU A 19 -6.57 19.12 27.84
CA LEU A 19 -7.94 18.96 27.36
C LEU A 19 -8.12 19.48 25.93
N ASP A 20 -7.54 20.64 25.62
CA ASP A 20 -7.57 21.21 24.26
C ASP A 20 -6.89 20.31 23.23
N ARG A 21 -5.76 19.69 23.62
CA ARG A 21 -5.05 18.75 22.76
C ARG A 21 -5.86 17.49 22.51
N ASP A 22 -6.47 16.92 23.54
CA ASP A 22 -7.28 15.70 23.41
C ASP A 22 -8.56 15.95 22.62
N GLU A 23 -9.20 17.11 22.80
CA GLU A 23 -10.35 17.52 21.98
C GLU A 23 -9.97 17.68 20.51
N LYS A 24 -8.81 18.26 20.22
CA LYS A 24 -8.29 18.40 18.85
C LYS A 24 -8.02 17.04 18.21
N LEU A 25 -7.36 16.12 18.94
CA LEU A 25 -7.08 14.76 18.45
C LEU A 25 -8.38 13.97 18.19
N LEU A 26 -9.37 14.12 19.08
CA LEU A 26 -10.68 13.48 18.89
C LEU A 26 -11.41 14.02 17.67
N LYS A 27 -11.40 15.35 17.47
CA LYS A 27 -11.99 16.00 16.29
C LYS A 27 -11.31 15.53 15.00
N GLU A 28 -9.97 15.48 14.97
CA GLU A 28 -9.21 14.97 13.82
C GLU A 28 -9.54 13.51 13.52
N SER A 29 -9.67 12.67 14.54
CA SER A 29 -10.06 11.25 14.38
C SER A 29 -11.45 11.11 13.78
N ILE A 30 -12.44 11.85 14.29
CA ILE A 30 -13.82 11.85 13.77
C ILE A 30 -13.86 12.34 12.31
N ILE A 31 -13.15 13.42 11.99
CA ILE A 31 -13.08 13.95 10.63
C ILE A 31 -12.49 12.92 9.69
N ASN A 32 -11.38 12.29 10.06
CA ASN A 32 -10.75 11.26 9.23
C ASN A 32 -11.66 10.06 8.99
N GLU A 33 -12.38 9.57 10.03
CA GLU A 33 -13.35 8.48 9.87
C GLU A 33 -14.53 8.89 8.95
N CYS A 34 -15.03 10.12 9.06
CA CYS A 34 -16.06 10.64 8.18
C CYS A 34 -15.58 10.74 6.73
N VAL A 35 -14.36 11.25 6.52
CA VAL A 35 -13.73 11.35 5.19
C VAL A 35 -13.57 9.97 4.58
N ASP A 36 -13.03 9.02 5.31
CA ASP A 36 -12.85 7.64 4.83
C ASP A 36 -14.19 6.97 4.46
N ARG A 37 -15.22 7.18 5.27
CA ARG A 37 -16.58 6.68 5.00
C ARG A 37 -17.16 7.31 3.73
N CYS A 38 -17.02 8.63 3.55
CA CYS A 38 -17.46 9.32 2.36
C CYS A 38 -16.72 8.87 1.12
N LEU A 39 -15.38 8.68 1.20
CA LEU A 39 -14.56 8.17 0.10
C LEU A 39 -14.94 6.74 -0.30
N ARG A 40 -15.13 5.85 0.68
CA ARG A 40 -15.61 4.48 0.40
C ARG A 40 -16.94 4.50 -0.33
N LYS A 41 -17.88 5.32 0.15
CA LYS A 41 -19.19 5.50 -0.48
C LYS A 41 -19.04 6.04 -1.91
N TYR A 42 -18.28 7.12 -2.10
CA TYR A 42 -18.03 7.72 -3.40
C TYR A 42 -17.39 6.75 -4.39
N LEU A 43 -16.35 6.02 -3.98
CA LEU A 43 -15.68 5.04 -4.80
C LEU A 43 -16.62 3.87 -5.16
N ASN A 44 -17.44 3.40 -4.23
CA ASN A 44 -18.42 2.35 -4.49
C ASN A 44 -19.59 2.79 -5.37
N GLU A 45 -20.02 4.05 -5.29
CA GLU A 45 -21.16 4.57 -6.07
C GLU A 45 -20.75 5.07 -7.47
N ASN A 46 -19.52 5.56 -7.63
CA ASN A 46 -19.04 6.15 -8.90
C ASN A 46 -18.14 5.21 -9.70
N THR A 47 -17.75 4.08 -9.15
CA THR A 47 -17.04 3.04 -9.88
C THR A 47 -17.91 1.81 -10.05
N LYS A 48 -17.80 1.16 -11.20
CA LYS A 48 -18.42 -0.16 -11.46
C LYS A 48 -17.92 -1.23 -10.45
N TYR A 49 -16.86 -0.93 -9.72
CA TYR A 49 -16.13 -1.85 -8.86
C TYR A 49 -16.13 -1.36 -7.42
N SER A 50 -16.50 -2.24 -6.49
CA SER A 50 -16.32 -2.01 -5.05
C SER A 50 -14.87 -2.27 -4.65
N ILE A 51 -14.32 -1.45 -3.73
CA ILE A 51 -13.00 -1.72 -3.18
C ILE A 51 -13.04 -3.04 -2.40
N PRO A 52 -12.23 -4.04 -2.76
CA PRO A 52 -12.23 -5.33 -2.08
C PRO A 52 -11.69 -5.20 -0.65
N LYS A 53 -11.99 -6.20 0.18
CA LYS A 53 -11.52 -6.27 1.58
C LYS A 53 -9.99 -6.37 1.68
N PHE A 54 -9.38 -6.99 0.68
CA PHE A 54 -7.94 -7.17 0.58
C PHE A 54 -7.45 -6.76 -0.80
N LEU A 55 -6.24 -6.24 -0.86
CA LEU A 55 -5.48 -6.00 -2.06
C LEU A 55 -4.17 -6.79 -1.98
N TYR A 56 -3.55 -7.04 -3.13
CA TYR A 56 -2.38 -7.91 -3.25
C TYR A 56 -1.26 -7.23 -4.03
N HIS A 57 -0.02 -7.58 -3.68
CA HIS A 57 1.17 -7.10 -4.37
C HIS A 57 2.19 -8.21 -4.47
N ALA A 58 2.64 -8.50 -5.68
CA ALA A 58 3.74 -9.43 -5.92
C ALA A 58 5.06 -8.68 -6.13
N THR A 59 6.15 -9.23 -5.61
CA THR A 59 7.48 -8.64 -5.72
C THR A 59 8.57 -9.71 -5.62
N PRO A 60 9.74 -9.51 -6.25
CA PRO A 60 10.88 -10.40 -6.08
C PRO A 60 11.35 -10.50 -4.62
N SER A 61 11.68 -11.70 -4.18
CA SER A 61 12.10 -11.99 -2.79
C SER A 61 13.34 -11.20 -2.34
N CYS A 62 14.21 -10.83 -3.28
CA CYS A 62 15.41 -10.02 -3.00
C CYS A 62 15.08 -8.63 -2.44
N TYR A 63 13.87 -8.11 -2.67
CA TYR A 63 13.43 -6.81 -2.13
C TYR A 63 12.83 -6.89 -0.73
N LEU A 64 12.58 -8.09 -0.19
CA LEU A 64 11.92 -8.29 1.10
C LEU A 64 12.62 -7.54 2.25
N SER A 65 13.95 -7.55 2.29
CA SER A 65 14.72 -6.83 3.31
C SER A 65 14.51 -5.31 3.23
N SER A 66 14.41 -4.76 2.02
CA SER A 66 14.13 -3.35 1.80
C SER A 66 12.70 -3.00 2.23
N ILE A 67 11.73 -3.84 1.88
CA ILE A 67 10.32 -3.67 2.24
C ILE A 67 10.14 -3.73 3.78
N LYS A 68 10.80 -4.66 4.45
CA LYS A 68 10.79 -4.73 5.92
C LYS A 68 11.29 -3.44 6.58
N LYS A 69 12.28 -2.79 5.99
CA LYS A 69 12.90 -1.57 6.52
C LYS A 69 12.15 -0.30 6.15
N ASN A 70 11.70 -0.19 4.89
CA ASN A 70 11.20 1.06 4.32
C ASN A 70 9.68 1.06 4.08
N GLY A 71 8.99 -0.08 4.27
CA GLY A 71 7.63 -0.31 3.83
C GLY A 71 7.54 -0.61 2.33
N LEU A 72 6.41 -1.13 1.88
CA LEU A 72 6.09 -1.33 0.47
C LEU A 72 5.81 0.04 -0.17
N GLY A 73 6.41 0.30 -1.32
CA GLY A 73 6.35 1.61 -1.99
C GLY A 73 7.27 2.68 -1.40
N GLY A 74 7.95 2.42 -0.25
CA GLY A 74 8.83 3.39 0.39
C GLY A 74 10.17 3.59 -0.32
N LYS A 75 10.61 2.60 -1.09
CA LYS A 75 11.82 2.66 -1.91
C LYS A 75 11.60 1.90 -3.20
N ILE A 76 11.49 2.62 -4.29
CA ILE A 76 11.31 2.02 -5.61
C ILE A 76 12.63 1.40 -6.08
N PRO A 77 12.63 0.14 -6.57
CA PRO A 77 13.80 -0.48 -7.14
C PRO A 77 14.35 0.32 -8.33
N ARG A 78 15.65 0.30 -8.54
CA ARG A 78 16.27 0.92 -9.72
C ARG A 78 15.86 0.21 -11.01
N LYS A 79 15.76 -1.12 -10.98
CA LYS A 79 15.23 -1.93 -12.08
C LYS A 79 13.73 -2.11 -11.85
N ARG A 80 12.93 -1.68 -12.80
CA ARG A 80 11.47 -1.81 -12.78
C ARG A 80 11.07 -2.94 -13.73
N PHE A 81 10.02 -3.68 -13.38
CA PHE A 81 9.47 -4.78 -14.17
C PHE A 81 8.27 -4.36 -15.02
N TRP A 82 7.97 -3.06 -15.08
CA TRP A 82 6.90 -2.50 -15.89
C TRP A 82 7.44 -1.34 -16.72
N ASP A 83 6.80 -1.13 -17.84
CA ASP A 83 7.19 -0.10 -18.81
C ASP A 83 6.15 1.03 -18.83
N TYR A 84 6.33 1.99 -17.93
CA TYR A 84 5.48 3.18 -17.81
C TYR A 84 6.17 4.45 -18.26
N ASP A 85 7.17 4.35 -19.14
CA ASP A 85 8.00 5.50 -19.51
C ASP A 85 7.22 6.66 -20.14
N ASN A 86 6.04 6.36 -20.70
CA ASN A 86 5.14 7.33 -21.32
C ASN A 86 3.85 7.60 -20.53
N THR A 87 3.78 7.21 -19.26
CA THR A 87 2.60 7.34 -18.43
C THR A 87 2.81 8.30 -17.26
N GLU A 88 1.72 8.61 -16.54
CA GLU A 88 1.78 9.39 -15.29
C GLU A 88 2.68 8.76 -14.23
N TYR A 89 2.98 7.46 -14.36
CA TYR A 89 3.81 6.70 -13.42
C TYR A 89 5.31 6.70 -13.75
N ALA A 90 5.74 7.29 -14.85
CA ALA A 90 7.15 7.33 -15.27
C ALA A 90 8.09 7.91 -14.20
N ASN A 91 7.60 8.90 -13.44
CA ASN A 91 8.36 9.65 -12.44
C ASN A 91 7.98 9.32 -10.99
N ILE A 92 7.35 8.16 -10.74
CA ILE A 92 6.98 7.75 -9.39
C ILE A 92 8.21 7.67 -8.49
N LYS A 93 8.16 8.37 -7.36
CA LYS A 93 9.20 8.33 -6.31
C LYS A 93 8.83 7.41 -5.16
N LYS A 94 7.54 7.18 -4.95
CA LYS A 94 6.97 6.29 -3.93
C LYS A 94 5.66 5.71 -4.44
N GLY A 95 5.20 4.64 -3.81
CA GLY A 95 3.94 3.99 -4.12
C GLY A 95 4.11 2.59 -4.70
N CYS A 96 3.01 1.90 -4.85
CA CYS A 96 2.97 0.53 -5.38
C CYS A 96 1.66 0.24 -6.10
N PHE A 97 1.71 -0.71 -7.04
CA PHE A 97 0.53 -1.24 -7.71
C PHE A 97 -0.04 -2.39 -6.88
N LEU A 98 -1.36 -2.46 -6.83
CA LEU A 98 -2.11 -3.42 -6.05
C LEU A 98 -3.18 -4.07 -6.94
N SER A 99 -3.29 -5.39 -6.87
CA SER A 99 -4.34 -6.16 -7.54
C SER A 99 -5.46 -6.52 -6.57
N THR A 100 -6.63 -6.85 -7.11
CA THR A 100 -7.78 -7.37 -6.35
C THR A 100 -7.63 -8.86 -6.04
N ASP A 101 -6.82 -9.56 -6.81
CA ASP A 101 -6.57 -10.99 -6.72
C ASP A 101 -5.08 -11.31 -6.58
N GLU A 102 -4.76 -12.37 -5.85
CA GLU A 102 -3.38 -12.79 -5.60
C GLU A 102 -2.69 -13.37 -6.84
N TYR A 103 -3.43 -14.15 -7.63
CA TYR A 103 -2.92 -14.75 -8.87
C TYR A 103 -2.67 -13.69 -9.94
N VAL A 104 -3.54 -12.67 -10.01
CA VAL A 104 -3.35 -11.54 -10.91
C VAL A 104 -2.09 -10.76 -10.52
N ALA A 105 -1.86 -10.53 -9.22
CA ALA A 105 -0.64 -9.86 -8.75
C ALA A 105 0.64 -10.61 -9.14
N GLU A 106 0.63 -11.93 -9.03
CA GLU A 106 1.74 -12.83 -9.38
C GLU A 106 1.96 -12.86 -10.88
N SER A 107 0.91 -13.12 -11.68
CA SER A 107 0.98 -13.25 -13.13
C SER A 107 1.50 -11.99 -13.82
N TYR A 108 1.22 -10.80 -13.29
CA TYR A 108 1.82 -9.56 -13.79
C TYR A 108 3.34 -9.53 -13.66
N LEU A 109 3.87 -10.11 -12.59
CA LEU A 109 5.30 -10.17 -12.41
C LEU A 109 5.92 -11.26 -13.29
N GLU A 110 5.34 -12.45 -13.31
CA GLU A 110 5.81 -13.61 -14.10
C GLU A 110 5.77 -13.35 -15.61
N ALA A 111 4.71 -12.70 -16.11
CA ALA A 111 4.59 -12.38 -17.53
C ALA A 111 5.54 -11.26 -18.00
N SER A 112 6.33 -10.67 -17.10
CA SER A 112 7.27 -9.62 -17.46
C SER A 112 8.58 -10.19 -17.95
N GLU A 113 8.92 -9.99 -19.24
CA GLU A 113 10.24 -10.33 -19.81
C GLU A 113 11.40 -9.75 -18.97
N LYS A 114 11.19 -8.55 -18.40
CA LYS A 114 12.18 -7.91 -17.52
C LYS A 114 12.37 -8.66 -16.21
N PHE A 115 11.36 -9.39 -15.73
CA PHE A 115 11.49 -10.23 -14.54
C PHE A 115 12.27 -11.50 -14.85
N GLU A 116 12.01 -12.14 -16.00
CA GLU A 116 12.77 -13.30 -16.46
C GLU A 116 14.27 -12.98 -16.59
N ASP A 117 14.62 -11.94 -17.34
CA ASP A 117 16.00 -11.42 -17.46
C ASP A 117 16.65 -11.14 -16.11
N PHE A 118 15.88 -10.61 -15.16
CA PHE A 118 16.39 -10.27 -13.83
C PHE A 118 16.58 -11.52 -12.98
N SER A 119 15.70 -12.51 -13.09
CA SER A 119 15.80 -13.78 -12.38
C SER A 119 17.07 -14.54 -12.82
N GLU A 120 17.28 -14.68 -14.13
CA GLU A 120 18.48 -15.30 -14.68
C GLU A 120 19.77 -14.60 -14.21
N TRP A 121 19.80 -13.25 -14.33
CA TRP A 121 20.95 -12.48 -13.84
C TRP A 121 21.18 -12.63 -12.34
N TYR A 122 20.10 -12.75 -11.53
CA TYR A 122 20.19 -12.89 -10.08
C TYR A 122 20.75 -14.28 -9.71
N GLU A 123 20.27 -15.34 -10.35
CA GLU A 123 20.73 -16.72 -10.16
C GLU A 123 22.21 -16.86 -10.54
N GLU A 124 22.60 -16.38 -11.71
CA GLU A 124 24.00 -16.40 -12.15
C GLU A 124 24.95 -15.68 -11.17
N ARG A 125 24.50 -14.60 -10.59
CA ARG A 125 25.35 -13.74 -9.74
C ARG A 125 25.44 -14.21 -8.29
N TYR A 126 24.37 -14.76 -7.76
CA TYR A 126 24.24 -15.07 -6.33
C TYR A 126 24.12 -16.56 -6.03
N ASP A 127 24.03 -17.39 -7.06
CA ASP A 127 23.80 -18.86 -6.95
C ASP A 127 22.56 -19.15 -6.06
N LYS A 128 21.48 -18.39 -6.32
CA LYS A 128 20.22 -18.44 -5.56
C LYS A 128 19.04 -18.20 -6.48
N GLU A 129 18.05 -19.04 -6.38
CA GLU A 129 16.77 -18.85 -7.02
C GLU A 129 16.08 -17.56 -6.53
N LEU A 130 15.46 -16.84 -7.46
CA LEU A 130 14.69 -15.64 -7.18
C LEU A 130 13.21 -15.98 -7.08
N ASN A 131 12.72 -16.10 -5.87
CA ASN A 131 11.30 -16.39 -5.63
C ASN A 131 10.41 -15.13 -5.73
N ILE A 132 9.12 -15.34 -5.97
CA ILE A 132 8.09 -14.30 -5.89
C ILE A 132 7.48 -14.32 -4.49
N VAL A 133 7.31 -13.14 -3.92
CA VAL A 133 6.62 -12.93 -2.64
C VAL A 133 5.32 -12.20 -2.89
N VAL A 134 4.21 -12.77 -2.47
CA VAL A 134 2.89 -12.12 -2.56
C VAL A 134 2.47 -11.61 -1.19
N PHE A 135 2.22 -10.30 -1.12
CA PHE A 135 1.67 -9.64 0.06
C PHE A 135 0.15 -9.51 -0.04
N LYS A 136 -0.52 -9.83 1.05
CA LYS A 136 -1.95 -9.55 1.29
C LYS A 136 -2.08 -8.35 2.20
N ILE A 137 -2.84 -7.36 1.77
CA ILE A 137 -2.96 -6.04 2.40
C ILE A 137 -4.42 -5.76 2.70
N PRO A 138 -4.83 -5.72 3.99
CA PRO A 138 -6.18 -5.29 4.33
C PRO A 138 -6.42 -3.85 3.91
N THR A 139 -7.47 -3.58 3.15
CA THR A 139 -7.82 -2.22 2.71
C THR A 139 -8.18 -1.29 3.86
N SER A 140 -8.58 -1.87 5.01
CA SER A 140 -8.78 -1.11 6.25
C SER A 140 -7.49 -0.47 6.80
N ASN A 141 -6.33 -0.95 6.40
CA ASN A 141 -5.03 -0.42 6.81
C ASN A 141 -4.51 0.69 5.89
N LEU A 142 -5.22 0.96 4.78
CA LEU A 142 -4.81 1.94 3.77
C LEU A 142 -5.53 3.27 3.97
N ASP A 143 -4.80 4.37 3.75
CA ASP A 143 -5.42 5.67 3.54
C ASP A 143 -6.03 5.72 2.13
N LEU A 144 -7.35 5.61 2.04
CA LEU A 144 -8.05 5.56 0.76
C LEU A 144 -7.89 6.82 -0.10
N ARG A 145 -7.47 7.93 0.48
CA ARG A 145 -7.16 9.18 -0.27
C ARG A 145 -5.96 8.99 -1.20
N LEU A 146 -5.08 8.03 -0.87
CA LEU A 146 -3.88 7.70 -1.64
C LEU A 146 -4.12 6.54 -2.62
N LEU A 147 -5.30 5.90 -2.59
CA LEU A 147 -5.65 4.79 -3.46
C LEU A 147 -6.32 5.31 -4.73
N LYS A 148 -5.76 5.02 -5.88
CA LYS A 148 -6.27 5.41 -7.21
C LYS A 148 -6.51 4.15 -8.04
N ILE A 149 -7.54 4.16 -8.88
CA ILE A 149 -7.70 3.12 -9.90
C ILE A 149 -6.60 3.32 -10.95
N ASP A 150 -5.90 2.25 -11.30
CA ASP A 150 -4.93 2.29 -12.39
C ASP A 150 -5.65 2.23 -13.73
N THR A 151 -5.80 3.38 -14.37
CA THR A 151 -6.50 3.52 -15.65
C THR A 151 -5.70 2.97 -16.84
N ASN A 152 -4.40 2.70 -16.67
CA ASN A 152 -3.56 2.16 -17.76
C ASN A 152 -3.80 0.67 -18.01
N GLN A 153 -4.40 -0.03 -17.05
CA GLN A 153 -4.71 -1.47 -17.16
C GLN A 153 -6.19 -1.78 -17.36
N LEU A 154 -7.05 -0.77 -17.46
CA LEU A 154 -8.47 -0.94 -17.80
C LEU A 154 -8.64 -1.19 -19.31
N ILE A 155 -7.95 -2.21 -19.86
CA ILE A 155 -8.02 -2.51 -21.28
C ILE A 155 -9.32 -3.24 -21.63
N ASP A 156 -9.93 -3.97 -20.68
CA ASP A 156 -11.19 -4.69 -20.88
C ASP A 156 -12.16 -4.47 -19.73
N ALA A 157 -13.44 -4.25 -20.08
CA ALA A 157 -14.53 -4.07 -19.12
C ALA A 157 -14.81 -5.32 -18.26
N GLU A 158 -14.15 -6.44 -18.52
CA GLU A 158 -14.27 -7.71 -17.81
C GLU A 158 -13.12 -7.96 -16.82
N THR A 159 -12.01 -7.23 -16.92
CA THR A 159 -10.89 -7.38 -15.98
C THR A 159 -11.16 -6.61 -14.70
N GLU A 160 -10.84 -7.24 -13.58
CA GLU A 160 -10.87 -6.57 -12.28
C GLU A 160 -9.86 -5.40 -12.24
N PRO A 161 -10.23 -4.26 -11.64
CA PRO A 161 -9.36 -3.09 -11.63
C PRO A 161 -8.11 -3.36 -10.82
N THR A 162 -6.98 -2.89 -11.31
CA THR A 162 -5.78 -2.69 -10.51
C THR A 162 -5.79 -1.30 -9.88
N TYR A 163 -5.04 -1.14 -8.80
CA TYR A 163 -4.95 0.11 -8.06
C TYR A 163 -3.52 0.55 -7.96
N PHE A 164 -3.31 1.87 -7.96
CA PHE A 164 -2.07 2.49 -7.54
C PHE A 164 -2.25 3.13 -6.17
N TYR A 165 -1.40 2.77 -5.21
CA TYR A 165 -1.35 3.39 -3.89
C TYR A 165 -0.18 4.38 -3.83
N ASP A 166 -0.49 5.69 -3.78
CA ASP A 166 0.49 6.80 -3.76
C ASP A 166 1.00 7.04 -2.34
N GLY A 167 1.48 5.99 -1.70
CA GLY A 167 1.93 6.03 -0.33
C GLY A 167 2.92 4.91 0.00
N VAL A 168 3.22 4.80 1.28
CA VAL A 168 4.05 3.73 1.83
C VAL A 168 3.20 2.87 2.76
N ILE A 169 3.17 1.56 2.52
CA ILE A 169 2.48 0.61 3.37
C ILE A 169 3.50 0.00 4.33
N PRO A 170 3.40 0.26 5.64
CA PRO A 170 4.28 -0.33 6.63
C PRO A 170 4.24 -1.87 6.62
N TYR A 171 5.38 -2.51 6.80
CA TYR A 171 5.49 -3.97 6.72
C TYR A 171 4.54 -4.70 7.69
N ASN A 172 4.32 -4.15 8.89
CA ASN A 172 3.43 -4.72 9.90
C ASN A 172 1.92 -4.59 9.57
N GLN A 173 1.57 -3.89 8.49
CA GLN A 173 0.17 -3.75 8.03
C GLN A 173 -0.19 -4.74 6.92
N MET A 174 0.72 -5.62 6.53
CA MET A 174 0.52 -6.61 5.49
C MET A 174 1.04 -7.98 5.93
N SER A 175 0.59 -9.03 5.27
CA SER A 175 1.03 -10.42 5.51
C SER A 175 1.55 -11.03 4.22
N ILE A 176 2.62 -11.84 4.32
CA ILE A 176 3.04 -12.70 3.23
C ILE A 176 2.12 -13.91 3.19
N ILE A 177 1.56 -14.22 2.03
CA ILE A 177 0.68 -15.38 1.84
C ILE A 177 1.32 -16.45 0.97
N GLN A 178 2.32 -16.09 0.17
CA GLN A 178 2.93 -17.01 -0.78
C GLN A 178 4.42 -16.68 -0.98
N LEU A 179 5.23 -17.73 -1.06
CA LEU A 179 6.64 -17.74 -1.43
C LEU A 179 6.79 -18.92 -2.41
N TYR A 180 7.05 -18.61 -3.68
CA TYR A 180 7.36 -19.59 -4.73
C TYR A 180 8.85 -19.55 -5.04
#